data_a4107f65810831fd6690a6c3157ec811
#
_entry.id   a4107f65810831fd6690a6c3157ec811
#
_cell.length_a   1.000
_cell.length_b   1.000
_cell.length_c   1.000
_cell.angle_alpha   90.00
_cell.angle_beta   90.00
_cell.angle_gamma   90.00
#
_symmetry.space_group_name_H-M   'P 1'
#
loop_
_entity.id
_entity.type
_entity.pdbx_description
1 polymer ?
#
loop_
_entity_poly.entity_id
_entity_poly.type
_entity_poly.pdbx_seq_one_letter_code
_entity_poly.pdbx_strand_id
1 'polypeptide(L)'
;MFNLLKKSAFASVLLVLASTSFATTWTAGSNHKGKVTVPIENGPVISWQCNGKSCQLTGPWGNNLSMDSCQSLVTRIGKISYYKNTAGEAWTAKSSELAECNKAAR
;
A
#
# COMPACT_ATOMS: atom_id res chain seq x y z
N MET A 1 -0.02 -35.30 -28.49
CA MET A 1 0.21 -34.83 -28.05
C MET A 1 0.16 -34.28 -27.45
N PHE A 2 0.07 -34.12 -27.37
CA PHE A 2 0.15 -33.49 -26.68
C PHE A 2 0.04 -33.00 -26.05
N ASN A 3 -0.09 -33.02 -25.95
CA ASN A 3 -0.09 -32.42 -25.22
C ASN A 3 -0.22 -32.05 -24.45
N LEU A 4 -0.30 -32.22 -24.36
CA LEU A 4 -0.25 -31.73 -23.55
C LEU A 4 -0.11 -31.25 -22.86
N LEU A 5 -0.16 -31.44 -22.98
CA LEU A 5 0.17 -30.87 -22.30
C LEU A 5 0.18 -30.21 -21.90
N LYS A 6 0.17 -30.37 -22.13
CA LYS A 6 0.33 -29.59 -21.73
C LYS A 6 0.08 -29.01 -21.03
N LYS A 7 -0.13 -29.34 -21.21
CA LYS A 7 -0.26 -28.62 -20.53
C LYS A 7 -0.21 -28.16 -19.55
N SER A 8 -0.28 -28.60 -19.68
CA SER A 8 -0.04 -28.03 -18.77
C SER A 8 -0.01 -27.35 -18.11
N ALA A 9 -0.12 -27.54 -18.30
CA ALA A 9 0.13 -26.75 -17.71
C ALA A 9 -0.25 -26.21 -17.11
N PHE A 10 -0.43 -26.23 -17.08
CA PHE A 10 -0.53 -25.55 -16.42
C PHE A 10 -0.61 -25.22 -15.60
N ALA A 11 -0.70 -25.81 -15.57
CA ALA A 11 -0.56 -25.37 -14.79
C ALA A 11 -0.40 -24.80 -14.13
N SER A 12 -0.42 -24.91 -14.13
CA SER A 12 -0.13 -24.22 -13.52
C SER A 12 -0.25 -23.51 -13.01
N VAL A 13 -0.48 -23.52 -13.05
CA VAL A 13 -0.52 -22.64 -12.64
C VAL A 13 -0.89 -22.27 -11.85
N LEU A 14 -0.98 -22.62 -11.67
CA LEU A 14 -1.29 -22.09 -10.97
C LEU A 14 -1.05 -21.86 -10.08
N LEU A 15 -0.72 -22.28 -9.95
CA LEU A 15 -0.49 -21.90 -9.19
C LEU A 15 -0.02 -21.27 -8.72
N VAL A 16 0.37 -21.42 -8.91
CA VAL A 16 0.74 -20.55 -8.58
C VAL A 16 0.44 -19.40 -8.39
N LEU A 17 0.34 -19.28 -8.33
CA LEU A 17 -0.18 -18.10 -8.19
C LEU A 17 -0.61 -17.61 -6.93
N ALA A 18 -0.74 -18.20 -6.23
CA ALA A 18 -1.33 -17.98 -4.97
C ALA A 18 -0.54 -17.06 -4.08
N SER A 19 0.76 -17.13 -4.15
CA SER A 19 1.61 -16.30 -3.30
C SER A 19 1.42 -14.83 -3.57
N THR A 20 1.11 -14.46 -4.80
CA THR A 20 0.96 -13.06 -5.13
C THR A 20 -0.31 -12.46 -4.58
N SER A 21 -1.28 -13.30 -4.18
CA SER A 21 -2.54 -12.79 -3.67
C SER A 21 -2.42 -12.16 -2.29
N PHE A 22 -1.27 -12.29 -1.63
CA PHE A 22 -1.10 -11.73 -0.28
C PHE A 22 -0.54 -10.33 -0.26
N ALA A 23 -0.13 -9.79 -1.40
CA ALA A 23 0.38 -8.43 -1.44
C ALA A 23 -0.76 -7.43 -1.50
N THR A 24 -0.63 -6.36 -0.74
CA THR A 24 -1.59 -5.26 -0.71
C THR A 24 -0.86 -3.99 -1.11
N THR A 25 -1.53 -3.13 -1.86
CA THR A 25 -0.99 -1.82 -2.21
C THR A 25 -1.75 -0.76 -1.45
N TRP A 26 -1.02 0.10 -0.77
CA TRP A 26 -1.58 1.28 -0.09
C TRP A 26 -1.28 2.50 -0.95
N THR A 27 -2.24 3.42 -1.02
CA THR A 27 -2.11 4.65 -1.79
C THR A 27 -2.56 5.83 -0.94
N ALA A 28 -1.75 6.87 -0.92
CA ALA A 28 -2.08 8.13 -0.23
C ALA A 28 -2.07 9.25 -1.26
N GLY A 29 -3.10 10.10 -1.22
CA GLY A 29 -3.17 11.25 -2.12
C GLY A 29 -2.27 12.37 -1.65
N SER A 30 -1.27 12.73 -2.45
CA SER A 30 -0.27 13.72 -2.07
C SER A 30 0.40 14.27 -3.32
N ASN A 31 0.83 15.52 -3.26
CA ASN A 31 1.62 16.10 -4.36
C ASN A 31 3.12 15.93 -4.15
N HIS A 32 3.51 15.16 -3.17
CA HIS A 32 4.92 14.88 -2.93
C HIS A 32 5.51 14.07 -4.07
N LYS A 33 6.80 14.21 -4.33
CA LYS A 33 7.51 13.47 -5.37
C LYS A 33 8.71 12.79 -4.77
N GLY A 34 9.01 11.60 -5.29
CA GLY A 34 10.20 10.87 -4.92
C GLY A 34 9.94 9.79 -3.91
N LYS A 35 11.02 9.17 -3.48
CA LYS A 35 10.98 8.07 -2.53
C LYS A 35 10.94 8.60 -1.11
N VAL A 36 10.06 8.03 -0.30
CA VAL A 36 9.93 8.40 1.11
C VAL A 36 10.15 7.16 1.94
N THR A 37 11.14 7.21 2.82
CA THR A 37 11.49 6.09 3.67
C THR A 37 10.91 6.30 5.05
N VAL A 38 10.18 5.31 5.55
CA VAL A 38 9.50 5.38 6.83
C VAL A 38 9.91 4.17 7.67
N PRO A 39 10.58 4.39 8.81
CA PRO A 39 10.86 3.27 9.71
C PRO A 39 9.59 2.85 10.44
N ILE A 40 9.42 1.54 10.60
CA ILE A 40 8.34 0.98 11.37
C ILE A 40 8.92 0.50 12.69
N GLU A 41 8.31 0.91 13.79
CA GLU A 41 8.78 0.50 15.11
C GLU A 41 8.71 -1.01 15.22
N ASN A 42 9.82 -1.63 15.58
CA ASN A 42 9.95 -3.09 15.68
C ASN A 42 9.67 -3.80 14.36
N GLY A 43 9.90 -3.10 13.25
CA GLY A 43 9.63 -3.67 11.93
C GLY A 43 10.62 -3.17 10.90
N PRO A 44 10.32 -3.45 9.64
CA PRO A 44 11.21 -3.04 8.56
C PRO A 44 11.13 -1.55 8.29
N VAL A 45 12.13 -1.06 7.56
CA VAL A 45 12.05 0.26 6.94
C VAL A 45 11.28 0.09 5.64
N ILE A 46 10.21 0.84 5.46
CA ILE A 46 9.40 0.75 4.26
C ILE A 46 9.61 1.99 3.40
N SER A 47 9.42 1.83 2.10
CA SER A 47 9.63 2.91 1.15
C SER A 47 8.38 3.14 0.32
N TRP A 48 7.91 4.37 0.33
CA TRP A 48 6.82 4.81 -0.51
C TRP A 48 7.39 5.43 -1.78
N GLN A 49 6.69 5.24 -2.88
CA GLN A 49 7.06 5.88 -4.15
C GLN A 49 5.99 6.91 -4.48
N CYS A 50 6.41 8.16 -4.62
CA CYS A 50 5.50 9.29 -4.84
C CYS A 50 5.76 9.90 -6.21
N ASN A 51 4.68 10.26 -6.91
CA ASN A 51 4.78 10.73 -8.30
C ASN A 51 4.21 12.14 -8.53
N GLY A 52 3.92 12.87 -7.47
CA GLY A 52 3.33 14.21 -7.59
C GLY A 52 1.82 14.22 -7.50
N LYS A 53 1.19 13.04 -7.51
CA LYS A 53 -0.26 12.91 -7.34
C LYS A 53 -0.60 11.96 -6.21
N SER A 54 0.17 10.90 -6.05
CA SER A 54 -0.05 9.94 -4.99
C SER A 54 1.25 9.28 -4.60
N CYS A 55 1.24 8.67 -3.42
CA CYS A 55 2.32 7.85 -2.92
C CYS A 55 1.80 6.43 -2.79
N GLN A 56 2.60 5.44 -3.20
CA GLN A 56 2.21 4.04 -3.17
C GLN A 56 3.23 3.19 -2.47
N LEU A 57 2.72 2.17 -1.78
CA LEU A 57 3.51 1.18 -1.07
C LEU A 57 2.86 -0.17 -1.26
N THR A 58 3.64 -1.18 -1.61
CA THR A 58 3.13 -2.54 -1.79
C THR A 58 3.90 -3.50 -0.90
N GLY A 59 3.20 -4.39 -0.22
CA GLY A 59 3.88 -5.38 0.59
C GLY A 59 2.91 -6.32 1.30
N PRO A 60 3.46 -7.34 1.98
CA PRO A 60 2.67 -8.40 2.61
C PRO A 60 2.35 -8.09 4.07
N TRP A 61 1.81 -6.92 4.34
CA TRP A 61 1.59 -6.49 5.73
C TRP A 61 0.11 -6.44 6.10
N GLY A 62 -0.68 -7.35 5.54
CA GLY A 62 -2.09 -7.46 5.89
C GLY A 62 -2.98 -6.58 5.04
N ASN A 63 -4.20 -6.36 5.52
CA ASN A 63 -5.26 -5.74 4.72
C ASN A 63 -5.82 -4.47 5.34
N ASN A 64 -5.23 -3.99 6.41
CA ASN A 64 -5.81 -2.87 7.15
C ASN A 64 -5.12 -1.56 6.85
N LEU A 65 -5.85 -0.47 7.04
CA LEU A 65 -5.25 0.85 7.12
C LEU A 65 -4.82 1.06 8.57
N SER A 66 -3.57 1.48 8.76
CA SER A 66 -3.00 1.67 10.08
C SER A 66 -2.85 3.16 10.36
N MET A 67 -3.37 3.61 11.49
CA MET A 67 -3.21 5.01 11.90
C MET A 67 -1.75 5.35 12.11
N ASP A 68 -0.99 4.44 12.73
CA ASP A 68 0.43 4.70 12.98
C ASP A 68 1.21 4.85 11.67
N SER A 69 0.93 3.99 10.70
CA SER A 69 1.59 4.09 9.40
C SER A 69 1.20 5.36 8.66
N CYS A 70 -0.07 5.73 8.73
CA CYS A 70 -0.55 6.94 8.10
C CYS A 70 0.13 8.16 8.73
N GLN A 71 0.16 8.24 10.05
CA GLN A 71 0.76 9.37 10.73
C GLN A 71 2.26 9.45 10.50
N SER A 72 2.94 8.32 10.43
CA SER A 72 4.36 8.30 10.12
C SER A 72 4.63 8.84 8.73
N LEU A 73 3.74 8.54 7.78
CA LEU A 73 3.87 9.05 6.42
C LEU A 73 3.67 10.57 6.38
N VAL A 74 2.58 11.05 6.97
CA VAL A 74 2.25 12.48 6.88
C VAL A 74 3.24 13.36 7.64
N THR A 75 3.95 12.85 8.63
CA THR A 75 5.00 13.63 9.27
C THR A 75 6.12 13.94 8.29
N ARG A 76 6.23 13.19 7.22
CA ARG A 76 7.29 13.35 6.22
C ARG A 76 6.83 14.09 4.97
N ILE A 77 5.58 13.88 4.55
CA ILE A 77 5.13 14.43 3.27
C ILE A 77 4.04 15.48 3.41
N GLY A 78 3.54 15.72 4.63
CA GLY A 78 2.44 16.65 4.84
C GLY A 78 1.09 15.99 4.73
N LYS A 79 0.03 16.79 4.79
CA LYS A 79 -1.34 16.29 4.77
C LYS A 79 -1.62 15.54 3.47
N ILE A 80 -2.45 14.50 3.58
CA ILE A 80 -2.87 13.71 2.43
C ILE A 80 -4.37 13.87 2.25
N SER A 81 -4.85 13.67 1.01
CA SER A 81 -6.25 13.87 0.68
C SER A 81 -7.08 12.59 0.76
N TYR A 82 -6.44 11.45 0.81
CA TYR A 82 -7.09 10.16 1.04
C TYR A 82 -6.03 9.13 1.40
N TYR A 83 -6.48 8.01 1.95
CA TYR A 83 -5.61 6.90 2.29
C TYR A 83 -6.41 5.61 2.07
N LYS A 84 -5.97 4.75 1.18
CA LYS A 84 -6.73 3.56 0.81
C LYS A 84 -5.81 2.42 0.46
N ASN A 85 -6.39 1.22 0.37
CA ASN A 85 -5.63 0.06 -0.07
C ASN A 85 -6.44 -0.79 -1.03
N THR A 86 -5.77 -1.77 -1.64
CA THR A 86 -6.41 -2.67 -2.61
C THR A 86 -7.27 -3.73 -1.94
N ALA A 87 -7.26 -3.80 -0.62
CA ALA A 87 -8.13 -4.72 0.12
C ALA A 87 -9.52 -4.14 0.36
N GLY A 88 -9.79 -2.93 -0.13
CA GLY A 88 -11.12 -2.35 -0.05
C GLY A 88 -11.33 -1.35 1.06
N GLU A 89 -10.30 -1.03 1.84
CA GLU A 89 -10.42 -0.02 2.89
C GLU A 89 -10.03 1.35 2.38
N ALA A 90 -10.72 2.37 2.83
CA ALA A 90 -10.45 3.73 2.39
C ALA A 90 -10.83 4.75 3.45
N TRP A 91 -9.93 5.71 3.67
CA TRP A 91 -10.20 6.91 4.45
C TRP A 91 -10.23 8.07 3.46
N THR A 92 -11.35 8.76 3.42
CA THR A 92 -11.56 9.86 2.47
C THR A 92 -11.56 11.19 3.19
N ALA A 93 -11.73 12.26 2.42
CA ALA A 93 -11.76 13.61 3.00
C ALA A 93 -12.84 13.77 4.08
N LYS A 94 -13.85 12.90 4.08
CA LYS A 94 -14.94 12.95 5.06
C LYS A 94 -14.71 12.01 6.25
N SER A 95 -13.65 11.22 6.23
CA SER A 95 -13.38 10.26 7.29
C SER A 95 -12.75 10.94 8.49
N SER A 96 -13.24 10.63 9.69
CA SER A 96 -12.59 11.12 10.90
C SER A 96 -11.19 10.54 11.05
N GLU A 97 -10.98 9.33 10.55
CA GLU A 97 -9.67 8.71 10.59
C GLU A 97 -8.64 9.49 9.79
N LEU A 98 -9.03 9.99 8.60
CA LEU A 98 -8.09 10.78 7.81
C LEU A 98 -7.76 12.09 8.52
N ALA A 99 -8.75 12.72 9.12
CA ALA A 99 -8.50 13.94 9.89
C ALA A 99 -7.53 13.68 11.04
N GLU A 100 -7.70 12.56 11.72
CA GLU A 100 -6.82 12.21 12.82
C GLU A 100 -5.40 11.94 12.32
N CYS A 101 -5.27 11.23 11.20
CA CYS A 101 -3.97 11.00 10.59
C CYS A 101 -3.27 12.32 10.27
N ASN A 102 -3.99 13.23 9.62
CA ASN A 102 -3.42 14.50 9.16
C ASN A 102 -3.02 15.43 10.30
N LYS A 103 -3.47 15.18 11.53
CA LYS A 103 -2.99 15.97 12.67
C LYS A 103 -1.50 15.82 12.90
N ALA A 104 -0.92 14.71 12.46
CA ALA A 104 0.52 14.48 12.61
C ALA A 104 1.34 15.19 11.53
N ALA A 105 0.71 15.78 10.53
CA ALA A 105 1.42 16.47 9.46
C ALA A 105 2.08 17.74 9.99
N ARG A 106 3.25 18.07 9.44
CA ARG A 106 4.02 19.24 9.85
C ARG A 106 3.94 20.36 8.86
#